data_b0db533887178e3231856318bc972ab2
#
_entry.id   b0db533887178e3231856318bc972ab2
#
_cell.length_a   1.000
_cell.length_b   1.000
_cell.length_c   1.000
_cell.angle_alpha   90.00
_cell.angle_beta   90.00
_cell.angle_gamma   90.00
#
_symmetry.space_group_name_H-M   'P 1'
#
loop_
_entity.id
_entity.type
_entity.pdbx_description
1 polymer ?
#
loop_
_entity_poly.entity_id
_entity_poly.type
_entity_poly.pdbx_seq_one_letter_code
_entity_poly.pdbx_strand_id
1 'polypeptide(L)'
;DIASRMPSKYKVNDEQNKVAFRTAAAKVLPEEIAFRKKLGFIVPIRIWMADDRYNQDVRAKFHSEMAEKFFNVDEINAIFDEYVNGNSDNWRKVWTIYTFLVWYEEYFVKR
;
A
#
# COMPACT_ATOMS: atom_id res chain seq x y z
N ASP A 1 -2.92 -19.86 16.68
CA ASP A 1 -2.58 -20.08 18.10
C ASP A 1 -1.08 -20.30 18.34
N ILE A 2 -0.39 -21.22 17.61
CA ILE A 2 1.05 -21.46 17.79
C ILE A 2 1.86 -20.20 17.46
N ALA A 3 1.60 -19.58 16.34
CA ALA A 3 2.31 -18.38 15.90
C ALA A 3 2.11 -17.18 16.85
N SER A 4 0.92 -17.03 17.45
CA SER A 4 0.66 -15.94 18.41
C SER A 4 1.47 -16.10 19.70
N ARG A 5 1.67 -17.33 20.16
CA ARG A 5 2.43 -17.67 21.38
C ARG A 5 3.95 -17.72 21.18
N MET A 6 4.41 -17.71 19.95
CA MET A 6 5.84 -17.76 19.64
C MET A 6 6.53 -16.47 20.08
N PRO A 7 7.65 -16.52 20.83
CA PRO A 7 8.45 -15.35 21.19
C PRO A 7 8.91 -14.55 19.96
N SER A 8 8.97 -13.23 20.08
CA SER A 8 9.31 -12.31 18.98
C SER A 8 10.63 -12.64 18.28
N LYS A 9 11.65 -13.06 19.03
CA LYS A 9 12.97 -13.46 18.49
C LYS A 9 12.93 -14.57 17.43
N TYR A 10 11.86 -15.40 17.44
CA TYR A 10 11.65 -16.43 16.41
C TYR A 10 10.76 -15.95 15.25
N LYS A 11 10.15 -14.78 15.39
CA LYS A 11 9.34 -14.15 14.35
C LYS A 11 10.17 -13.22 13.50
N VAL A 12 11.00 -12.39 14.16
CA VAL A 12 11.82 -11.34 13.54
C VAL A 12 13.11 -11.15 14.34
N ASN A 13 14.20 -10.86 13.65
CA ASN A 13 15.45 -10.36 14.21
C ASN A 13 15.97 -9.21 13.34
N ASP A 14 17.15 -8.68 13.67
CA ASP A 14 17.73 -7.51 12.97
C ASP A 14 18.04 -7.77 11.49
N GLU A 15 18.24 -9.04 11.10
CA GLU A 15 18.61 -9.43 9.74
C GLU A 15 17.41 -9.86 8.88
N GLN A 16 16.39 -10.47 9.52
CA GLN A 16 15.32 -11.09 8.77
C GLN A 16 14.00 -11.21 9.53
N ASN A 17 12.92 -11.26 8.78
CA ASN A 17 11.59 -11.63 9.26
C ASN A 17 11.31 -13.13 8.99
N LYS A 18 10.29 -13.67 9.66
CA LYS A 18 9.87 -15.08 9.55
C LYS A 18 10.97 -16.08 9.92
N VAL A 19 11.79 -15.76 10.92
CA VAL A 19 12.98 -16.53 11.34
C VAL A 19 12.66 -18.03 11.47
N ALA A 20 11.72 -18.41 12.35
CA ALA A 20 11.38 -19.83 12.55
C ALA A 20 10.91 -20.53 11.27
N PHE A 21 10.12 -19.84 10.42
CA PHE A 21 9.66 -20.41 9.16
C PHE A 21 10.81 -20.66 8.19
N ARG A 22 11.72 -19.69 8.04
CA ARG A 22 12.90 -19.81 7.17
C ARG A 22 13.85 -20.90 7.66
N THR A 23 14.10 -20.98 8.96
CA THR A 23 14.92 -22.03 9.57
C THR A 23 14.33 -23.42 9.35
N ALA A 24 13.00 -23.55 9.46
CA ALA A 24 12.33 -24.81 9.17
C ALA A 24 12.39 -25.16 7.67
N ALA A 25 12.19 -24.18 6.79
CA ALA A 25 12.27 -24.36 5.34
C ALA A 25 13.68 -24.79 4.88
N ALA A 26 14.75 -24.28 5.49
CA ALA A 26 16.13 -24.65 5.17
C ALA A 26 16.48 -26.11 5.48
N LYS A 27 15.65 -26.83 6.24
CA LYS A 27 15.83 -28.27 6.45
C LYS A 27 15.39 -29.13 5.27
N VAL A 28 14.56 -28.59 4.38
CA VAL A 28 13.92 -29.32 3.26
C VAL A 28 14.11 -28.64 1.90
N LEU A 29 14.56 -27.40 1.90
CA LEU A 29 14.81 -26.62 0.68
C LEU A 29 16.26 -26.15 0.63
N PRO A 30 16.81 -25.90 -0.57
CA PRO A 30 18.11 -25.24 -0.71
C PRO A 30 18.14 -23.92 0.07
N GLU A 31 19.28 -23.62 0.70
CA GLU A 31 19.45 -22.44 1.57
C GLU A 31 19.15 -21.14 0.84
N GLU A 32 19.55 -21.01 -0.41
CA GLU A 32 19.28 -19.87 -1.28
C GLU A 32 17.78 -19.60 -1.47
N ILE A 33 16.95 -20.63 -1.43
CA ILE A 33 15.49 -20.50 -1.52
C ILE A 33 14.90 -20.15 -0.16
N ALA A 34 15.34 -20.85 0.90
CA ALA A 34 14.82 -20.64 2.26
C ALA A 34 15.08 -19.22 2.76
N PHE A 35 16.23 -18.64 2.45
CA PHE A 35 16.64 -17.29 2.88
C PHE A 35 16.55 -16.23 1.80
N ARG A 36 15.94 -16.53 0.65
CA ARG A 36 15.75 -15.55 -0.43
C ARG A 36 15.12 -14.25 0.09
N LYS A 37 15.67 -13.11 -0.36
CA LYS A 37 15.11 -11.79 -0.07
C LYS A 37 13.65 -11.73 -0.54
N LYS A 38 12.76 -11.25 0.36
CA LYS A 38 11.34 -11.10 0.04
C LYS A 38 11.18 -10.16 -1.16
N LEU A 39 10.58 -10.66 -2.23
CA LEU A 39 10.00 -9.84 -3.29
C LEU A 39 8.58 -9.49 -2.86
N GLY A 40 8.27 -8.20 -2.76
CA GLY A 40 6.90 -7.75 -2.48
C GLY A 40 5.96 -8.17 -3.61
N PHE A 41 4.67 -8.30 -3.31
CA PHE A 41 3.66 -8.38 -4.35
C PHE A 41 3.57 -7.00 -5.02
N ILE A 42 4.05 -6.91 -6.25
CA ILE A 42 4.00 -5.67 -7.02
C ILE A 42 2.59 -5.57 -7.61
N VAL A 43 1.74 -4.77 -6.96
CA VAL A 43 0.46 -4.37 -7.55
C VAL A 43 0.76 -3.28 -8.59
N PRO A 44 0.28 -3.40 -9.83
CA PRO A 44 0.59 -2.45 -10.91
C PRO A 44 -0.23 -1.15 -10.78
N ILE A 45 -0.22 -0.52 -9.61
CA ILE A 45 -0.99 0.69 -9.30
C ILE A 45 -0.69 1.81 -10.29
N ARG A 46 0.59 1.98 -10.67
CA ARG A 46 0.99 3.00 -11.64
C ARG A 46 0.32 2.80 -13.01
N ILE A 47 0.13 1.55 -13.43
CA ILE A 47 -0.55 1.24 -14.69
C ILE A 47 -2.03 1.57 -14.59
N TRP A 48 -2.66 1.19 -13.47
CA TRP A 48 -4.08 1.50 -13.25
C TRP A 48 -4.33 3.00 -13.17
N MET A 49 -3.48 3.72 -12.44
CA MET A 49 -3.61 5.17 -12.30
C MET A 49 -3.24 5.97 -13.57
N ALA A 50 -2.66 5.33 -14.58
CA ALA A 50 -2.48 5.92 -15.91
C ALA A 50 -3.72 5.83 -16.80
N ASP A 51 -4.74 5.05 -16.41
CA ASP A 51 -6.02 4.94 -17.12
C ASP A 51 -6.91 6.16 -16.80
N ASP A 52 -7.44 6.81 -17.82
CA ASP A 52 -8.27 8.02 -17.68
C ASP A 52 -9.49 7.84 -16.77
N ARG A 53 -10.06 6.63 -16.71
CA ARG A 53 -11.20 6.33 -15.83
C ARG A 53 -10.81 6.45 -14.36
N TYR A 54 -9.61 5.94 -13.98
CA TYR A 54 -9.09 6.09 -12.62
C TYR A 54 -8.76 7.55 -12.30
N ASN A 55 -8.21 8.29 -13.25
CA ASN A 55 -7.92 9.71 -13.08
C ASN A 55 -9.18 10.51 -12.80
N GLN A 56 -10.27 10.23 -13.50
CA GLN A 56 -11.58 10.88 -13.26
C GLN A 56 -12.14 10.54 -11.88
N ASP A 57 -12.04 9.27 -11.46
CA ASP A 57 -12.54 8.84 -10.14
C ASP A 57 -11.70 9.43 -9.00
N VAL A 58 -10.37 9.44 -9.12
CA VAL A 58 -9.48 10.08 -8.15
C VAL A 58 -9.82 11.57 -8.01
N ARG A 59 -9.98 12.27 -9.14
CA ARG A 59 -10.32 13.70 -9.15
C ARG A 59 -11.67 13.96 -8.49
N ALA A 60 -12.69 13.16 -8.80
CA ALA A 60 -14.00 13.27 -8.15
C ALA A 60 -13.93 13.07 -6.65
N LYS A 61 -13.15 12.09 -6.18
CA LYS A 61 -12.94 11.85 -4.73
C LYS A 61 -12.18 13.00 -4.06
N PHE A 62 -11.17 13.57 -4.71
CA PHE A 62 -10.37 14.67 -4.16
C PHE A 62 -11.15 15.99 -4.07
N HIS A 63 -12.20 16.16 -4.88
CA HIS A 63 -13.12 17.32 -4.83
C HIS A 63 -14.39 17.04 -4.00
N SER A 64 -14.45 15.93 -3.28
CA SER A 64 -15.64 15.59 -2.49
C SER A 64 -15.65 16.30 -1.13
N GLU A 65 -16.86 16.52 -0.58
CA GLU A 65 -17.04 16.97 0.81
C GLU A 65 -16.33 16.10 1.85
N MET A 66 -16.11 14.81 1.52
CA MET A 66 -15.33 13.91 2.38
C MET A 66 -13.86 14.31 2.42
N ALA A 67 -13.28 14.73 1.29
CA ALA A 67 -11.91 15.17 1.25
C ALA A 67 -11.70 16.42 2.09
N GLU A 68 -12.63 17.38 2.05
CA GLU A 68 -12.59 18.61 2.86
C GLU A 68 -12.54 18.36 4.36
N LYS A 69 -13.10 17.24 4.84
CA LYS A 69 -13.07 16.89 6.27
C LYS A 69 -11.67 16.53 6.78
N PHE A 70 -10.80 16.03 5.92
CA PHE A 70 -9.53 15.43 6.33
C PHE A 70 -8.31 16.06 5.71
N PHE A 71 -8.45 16.74 4.59
CA PHE A 71 -7.35 17.24 3.77
C PHE A 71 -7.59 18.69 3.34
N ASN A 72 -6.50 19.39 3.08
CA ASN A 72 -6.54 20.60 2.28
C ASN A 72 -6.74 20.18 0.81
N VAL A 73 -7.94 20.48 0.26
CA VAL A 73 -8.35 20.06 -1.08
C VAL A 73 -7.42 20.62 -2.16
N ASP A 74 -6.98 21.86 -2.02
CA ASP A 74 -6.05 22.47 -2.99
C ASP A 74 -4.71 21.75 -3.01
N GLU A 75 -4.18 21.37 -1.85
CA GLU A 75 -2.90 20.65 -1.75
C GLU A 75 -2.99 19.24 -2.35
N ILE A 76 -4.04 18.49 -2.05
CA ILE A 76 -4.17 17.13 -2.59
C ILE A 76 -4.41 17.13 -4.10
N ASN A 77 -5.12 18.12 -4.63
CA ASN A 77 -5.30 18.29 -6.07
C ASN A 77 -3.99 18.74 -6.74
N ALA A 78 -3.20 19.63 -6.13
CA ALA A 78 -1.88 19.98 -6.64
C ALA A 78 -0.94 18.75 -6.74
N ILE A 79 -0.93 17.90 -5.70
CA ILE A 79 -0.18 16.62 -5.72
C ILE A 79 -0.64 15.71 -6.87
N PHE A 80 -1.95 15.66 -7.11
CA PHE A 80 -2.52 14.85 -8.18
C PHE A 80 -2.18 15.42 -9.56
N ASP A 81 -2.27 16.73 -9.74
CA ASP A 81 -1.92 17.41 -10.99
C ASP A 81 -0.42 17.23 -11.32
N GLU A 82 0.47 17.35 -10.33
CA GLU A 82 1.89 17.02 -10.52
C GLU A 82 2.08 15.58 -10.99
N TYR A 83 1.35 14.62 -10.41
CA TYR A 83 1.41 13.22 -10.79
C TYR A 83 0.97 13.02 -12.26
N VAL A 84 -0.16 13.60 -12.65
CA VAL A 84 -0.69 13.52 -14.03
C VAL A 84 0.26 14.17 -15.03
N ASN A 85 0.93 15.26 -14.64
CA ASN A 85 1.91 15.98 -15.46
C ASN A 85 3.31 15.34 -15.48
N GLY A 86 3.46 14.13 -14.94
CA GLY A 86 4.67 13.31 -15.08
C GLY A 86 5.55 13.18 -13.84
N ASN A 87 5.22 13.82 -12.70
CA ASN A 87 5.91 13.57 -11.43
C ASN A 87 5.48 12.23 -10.83
N SER A 88 6.04 11.15 -11.39
CA SER A 88 5.69 9.78 -11.01
C SER A 88 5.96 9.44 -9.54
N ASP A 89 6.72 10.23 -8.81
CA ASP A 89 7.06 9.96 -7.40
C ASP A 89 5.87 10.22 -6.46
N ASN A 90 4.93 11.04 -6.89
CA ASN A 90 3.72 11.34 -6.13
C ASN A 90 2.66 10.21 -6.13
N TRP A 91 2.83 9.14 -6.93
CA TRP A 91 1.84 8.06 -7.04
C TRP A 91 1.43 7.45 -5.69
N ARG A 92 2.39 7.31 -4.75
CA ARG A 92 2.10 6.75 -3.42
C ARG A 92 1.23 7.67 -2.60
N LYS A 93 1.45 8.97 -2.65
CA LYS A 93 0.64 9.97 -1.94
C LYS A 93 -0.78 9.95 -2.49
N VAL A 94 -0.92 10.06 -3.81
CA VAL A 94 -2.22 10.00 -4.49
C VAL A 94 -2.97 8.72 -4.15
N TRP A 95 -2.31 7.56 -4.27
CA TRP A 95 -2.91 6.27 -3.95
C TRP A 95 -3.36 6.17 -2.47
N THR A 96 -2.54 6.64 -1.54
CA THR A 96 -2.86 6.58 -0.11
C THR A 96 -4.07 7.43 0.23
N ILE A 97 -4.13 8.66 -0.28
CA ILE A 97 -5.26 9.57 -0.06
C ILE A 97 -6.53 8.99 -0.70
N TYR A 98 -6.43 8.56 -1.96
CA TYR A 98 -7.55 7.97 -2.69
C TYR A 98 -8.13 6.74 -1.97
N THR A 99 -7.30 5.79 -1.58
CA THR A 99 -7.75 4.57 -0.89
C THR A 99 -8.35 4.87 0.48
N PHE A 100 -7.84 5.88 1.19
CA PHE A 100 -8.44 6.34 2.44
C PHE A 100 -9.85 6.91 2.20
N LEU A 101 -10.04 7.74 1.19
CA LEU A 101 -11.35 8.30 0.87
C LEU A 101 -12.36 7.23 0.43
N VAL A 102 -11.93 6.27 -0.40
CA VAL A 102 -12.76 5.12 -0.79
C VAL A 102 -13.16 4.29 0.43
N TRP A 103 -12.21 3.99 1.31
CA TRP A 103 -12.49 3.28 2.56
C TRP A 103 -13.48 4.05 3.45
N TYR A 104 -13.28 5.34 3.63
CA TYR A 104 -14.17 6.17 4.44
C TYR A 104 -15.59 6.22 3.87
N GLU A 105 -15.72 6.37 2.56
CA GLU A 105 -17.02 6.34 1.89
C GLU A 105 -17.76 5.02 2.14
N GLU A 106 -17.10 3.89 1.95
CA GLU A 106 -17.71 2.56 2.10
C GLU A 106 -18.15 2.28 3.54
N TYR A 107 -17.35 2.66 4.52
CA TYR A 107 -17.60 2.25 5.91
C TYR A 107 -18.34 3.30 6.75
N PHE A 108 -18.37 4.55 6.34
CA PHE A 108 -18.94 5.64 7.16
C PHE A 108 -19.97 6.51 6.44
N VAL A 109 -20.04 6.48 5.14
CA VAL A 109 -21.00 7.29 4.36
C VAL A 109 -22.11 6.43 3.77
N LYS A 110 -21.80 5.29 3.18
CA LYS A 110 -22.77 4.38 2.53
C LYS A 110 -23.51 3.43 3.49
N ARG A 111 -23.32 3.59 4.78
CA ARG A 111 -24.02 2.78 5.79
C ARG A 111 -25.37 3.34 6.14
#